data_d39e9d26d782303cf5518e42b70b2866
#
_entry.id   d39e9d26d782303cf5518e42b70b2866
#
_cell.length_a   1.000
_cell.length_b   1.000
_cell.length_c   1.000
_cell.angle_alpha   90.00
_cell.angle_beta   90.00
_cell.angle_gamma   90.00
#
_symmetry.space_group_name_H-M   'P 1'
#
loop_
_entity.id
_entity.type
_entity.pdbx_description
1 polymer ?
#
loop_
_entity_poly.entity_id
_entity_poly.type
_entity_poly.pdbx_seq_one_letter_code
_entity_poly.pdbx_strand_id
1 'polypeptide(L)'
;MYLSVTCLLGRRVIIFMKKLLLKKKSGHGKRVIPGFGISMGVTMTMMSLIILIPMASIVICTAGLSFHEFIEIVTARDVVSGYKVSLSCALIAALINCVFGVILAWVLVRYEFFGKRILDGLVELPFALPTAVAGISLTSLYSDKGWIGSIFANAGIKIAYTKIGITIAMIFIGIPFVVRTIQPVLEKLDKQYEEASYMLGASGTRTFLKVVFPEILPAMLTGFGLALARGIGEYGSVVFIAGNIPYKTQIAPLLIMSKLEQFKYTDATAIALVLLLISFSVLLLNNVVQLYMNKITNNN
;
A
#
# COMPACT_ATOMS: atom_id res chain seq x y z
N MET A 1 -17.12 25.14 30.02
CA MET A 1 -16.08 25.81 29.22
C MET A 1 -15.69 25.01 27.93
N TYR A 2 -16.25 23.82 27.72
CA TYR A 2 -15.98 22.96 26.56
C TYR A 2 -16.89 23.18 25.33
N LEU A 3 -18.00 23.87 25.49
CA LEU A 3 -18.97 24.11 24.38
C LEU A 3 -18.58 25.28 23.45
N SER A 4 -17.69 26.17 23.85
CA SER A 4 -17.33 27.35 23.05
C SER A 4 -16.22 27.07 22.00
N VAL A 5 -15.34 26.08 22.21
CA VAL A 5 -14.23 25.76 21.31
C VAL A 5 -14.72 24.96 20.12
N THR A 6 -15.66 24.04 20.31
CA THR A 6 -16.26 23.24 19.22
C THR A 6 -17.08 24.08 18.27
N CYS A 7 -17.77 25.12 18.79
CA CYS A 7 -18.54 26.05 17.98
C CYS A 7 -17.64 26.96 17.11
N LEU A 8 -16.47 27.34 17.60
CA LEU A 8 -15.50 28.18 16.87
C LEU A 8 -14.76 27.41 15.77
N LEU A 9 -14.39 26.14 16.02
CA LEU A 9 -13.81 25.28 14.99
C LEU A 9 -14.82 24.97 13.88
N GLY A 10 -16.06 24.63 14.23
CA GLY A 10 -17.13 24.40 13.27
C GLY A 10 -17.38 25.61 12.37
N ARG A 11 -17.40 26.82 12.92
CA ARG A 11 -17.55 28.07 12.14
C ARG A 11 -16.37 28.31 11.19
N ARG A 12 -15.14 28.09 11.62
CA ARG A 12 -13.95 28.27 10.76
C ARG A 12 -13.92 27.25 9.61
N VAL A 13 -14.28 26.00 9.87
CA VAL A 13 -14.36 24.95 8.83
C VAL A 13 -15.48 25.28 7.83
N ILE A 14 -16.64 25.72 8.29
CA ILE A 14 -17.76 26.14 7.42
C ILE A 14 -17.39 27.37 6.59
N ILE A 15 -16.69 28.36 7.17
CA ILE A 15 -16.21 29.55 6.44
C ILE A 15 -15.14 29.19 5.43
N PHE A 16 -14.23 28.26 5.76
CA PHE A 16 -13.20 27.76 4.83
C PHE A 16 -13.82 26.97 3.68
N MET A 17 -14.77 26.08 3.95
CA MET A 17 -15.56 25.39 2.93
C MET A 17 -16.37 26.35 2.06
N LYS A 18 -16.99 27.36 2.66
CA LYS A 18 -17.74 28.39 1.92
C LYS A 18 -16.81 29.24 1.03
N LYS A 19 -15.60 29.55 1.47
CA LYS A 19 -14.58 30.22 0.64
C LYS A 19 -14.06 29.34 -0.50
N LEU A 20 -13.91 28.03 -0.28
CA LEU A 20 -13.54 27.06 -1.32
C LEU A 20 -14.66 26.91 -2.37
N LEU A 21 -15.91 26.88 -1.94
CA LEU A 21 -17.08 26.77 -2.82
C LEU A 21 -17.37 28.06 -3.59
N LEU A 22 -17.02 29.24 -3.04
CA LEU A 22 -17.28 30.55 -3.66
C LEU A 22 -16.17 31.01 -4.62
N LYS A 23 -15.00 30.33 -4.67
CA LYS A 23 -13.89 30.70 -5.58
C LYS A 23 -14.00 30.08 -6.97
N LYS A 24 -15.17 29.66 -7.40
CA LYS A 24 -15.40 29.17 -8.77
C LYS A 24 -16.31 30.12 -9.53
N LYS A 25 -15.72 31.25 -9.95
CA LYS A 25 -16.32 32.06 -11.03
C LYS A 25 -15.46 31.87 -12.27
N SER A 26 -16.15 31.50 -13.36
CA SER A 26 -15.75 31.64 -14.75
C SER A 26 -15.14 30.43 -15.45
N GLY A 27 -15.82 30.10 -16.49
CA GLY A 27 -15.45 29.21 -17.56
C GLY A 27 -16.67 28.45 -18.07
N HIS A 28 -17.53 29.10 -18.86
CA HIS A 28 -18.60 28.43 -19.62
C HIS A 28 -17.96 27.54 -20.71
N GLY A 29 -17.20 26.53 -20.30
CA GLY A 29 -16.97 25.35 -21.13
C GLY A 29 -18.27 24.57 -21.16
N LYS A 30 -18.89 24.40 -22.34
CA LYS A 30 -20.04 23.54 -22.53
C LYS A 30 -19.73 22.20 -21.88
N ARG A 31 -20.47 21.84 -20.83
CA ARG A 31 -20.34 20.55 -20.17
C ARG A 31 -20.69 19.47 -21.18
N VAL A 32 -19.72 18.70 -21.59
CA VAL A 32 -19.84 17.66 -22.62
C VAL A 32 -20.76 16.53 -22.19
N ILE A 33 -20.95 16.34 -20.90
CA ILE A 33 -21.76 15.25 -20.33
C ILE A 33 -22.99 15.83 -19.65
N PRO A 34 -24.23 15.56 -20.14
CA PRO A 34 -25.46 15.95 -19.44
C PRO A 34 -25.53 15.23 -18.08
N GLY A 35 -25.92 15.96 -17.03
CA GLY A 35 -26.02 15.39 -15.67
C GLY A 35 -24.70 15.30 -14.86
N PHE A 36 -23.56 15.75 -15.41
CA PHE A 36 -22.25 15.69 -14.71
C PHE A 36 -22.30 16.29 -13.28
N GLY A 37 -23.03 17.38 -13.07
CA GLY A 37 -23.15 18.01 -11.75
C GLY A 37 -23.85 17.13 -10.72
N ILE A 38 -24.88 16.40 -11.14
CA ILE A 38 -25.63 15.47 -10.27
C ILE A 38 -24.78 14.25 -9.99
N SER A 39 -24.21 13.63 -11.01
CA SER A 39 -23.32 12.47 -10.88
C SER A 39 -22.13 12.78 -9.95
N MET A 40 -21.45 13.91 -10.16
CA MET A 40 -20.34 14.35 -9.31
C MET A 40 -20.79 14.60 -7.88
N GLY A 41 -21.96 15.21 -7.67
CA GLY A 41 -22.53 15.45 -6.34
C GLY A 41 -22.82 14.14 -5.60
N VAL A 42 -23.47 13.19 -6.25
CA VAL A 42 -23.74 11.85 -5.67
C VAL A 42 -22.45 11.12 -5.33
N THR A 43 -21.49 11.08 -6.27
CA THR A 43 -20.20 10.42 -6.03
C THR A 43 -19.45 11.03 -4.86
N MET A 44 -19.35 12.37 -4.79
CA MET A 44 -18.68 13.06 -3.69
C MET A 44 -19.38 12.82 -2.35
N THR A 45 -20.73 12.84 -2.35
CA THR A 45 -21.50 12.55 -1.13
C THR A 45 -21.28 11.12 -0.67
N MET A 46 -21.33 10.13 -1.56
CA MET A 46 -21.10 8.72 -1.23
C MET A 46 -19.68 8.50 -0.72
N MET A 47 -18.67 9.05 -1.38
CA MET A 47 -17.28 8.95 -0.91
C MET A 47 -17.12 9.61 0.48
N SER A 48 -17.73 10.77 0.70
CA SER A 48 -17.67 11.43 2.00
C SER A 48 -18.31 10.60 3.10
N LEU A 49 -19.48 10.02 2.86
CA LEU A 49 -20.18 9.18 3.84
C LEU A 49 -19.40 7.90 4.15
N ILE A 50 -18.88 7.21 3.14
CA ILE A 50 -18.26 5.90 3.30
C ILE A 50 -16.84 6.01 3.84
N ILE A 51 -16.07 7.05 3.47
CA ILE A 51 -14.67 7.19 3.84
C ILE A 51 -14.47 8.17 5.00
N LEU A 52 -15.05 9.39 4.91
CA LEU A 52 -14.75 10.42 5.90
C LEU A 52 -15.41 10.17 7.25
N ILE A 53 -16.63 9.58 7.29
CA ILE A 53 -17.30 9.29 8.56
C ILE A 53 -16.53 8.25 9.38
N PRO A 54 -16.14 7.06 8.86
CA PRO A 54 -15.33 6.11 9.62
C PRO A 54 -13.98 6.69 10.04
N MET A 55 -13.31 7.45 9.17
CA MET A 55 -12.04 8.10 9.54
C MET A 55 -12.24 9.16 10.65
N ALA A 56 -13.29 9.96 10.55
CA ALA A 56 -13.62 10.93 11.58
C ALA A 56 -13.96 10.26 12.92
N SER A 57 -14.64 9.11 12.91
CA SER A 57 -14.95 8.36 14.13
C SER A 57 -13.70 7.92 14.89
N ILE A 58 -12.64 7.48 14.21
CA ILE A 58 -11.36 7.15 14.82
C ILE A 58 -10.78 8.38 15.55
N VAL A 59 -10.79 9.53 14.89
CA VAL A 59 -10.28 10.79 15.47
C VAL A 59 -11.12 11.22 16.66
N ILE A 60 -12.46 11.16 16.56
CA ILE A 60 -13.39 11.56 17.63
C ILE A 60 -13.22 10.63 18.86
N CYS A 61 -13.16 9.33 18.67
CA CYS A 61 -12.94 8.36 19.74
C CYS A 61 -11.60 8.59 20.45
N THR A 62 -10.55 8.87 19.68
CA THR A 62 -9.21 9.15 20.24
C THR A 62 -9.15 10.52 20.94
N ALA A 63 -9.90 11.52 20.46
CA ALA A 63 -9.94 12.85 21.07
C ALA A 63 -10.58 12.87 22.48
N GLY A 64 -11.25 11.79 22.89
CA GLY A 64 -11.75 11.58 24.25
C GLY A 64 -10.66 11.24 25.27
N LEU A 65 -9.45 10.84 24.83
CA LEU A 65 -8.30 10.55 25.66
C LEU A 65 -7.58 11.83 26.09
N SER A 66 -6.99 11.82 27.28
CA SER A 66 -6.00 12.83 27.63
C SER A 66 -4.72 12.62 26.81
N PHE A 67 -3.96 13.68 26.59
CA PHE A 67 -2.69 13.57 25.84
C PHE A 67 -1.72 12.58 26.47
N HIS A 68 -1.67 12.51 27.81
CA HIS A 68 -0.83 11.59 28.54
C HIS A 68 -1.23 10.12 28.29
N GLU A 69 -2.52 9.80 28.43
CA GLU A 69 -3.06 8.46 28.15
C GLU A 69 -2.81 8.04 26.70
N PHE A 70 -3.02 8.97 25.75
CA PHE A 70 -2.73 8.69 24.34
C PHE A 70 -1.26 8.30 24.12
N ILE A 71 -0.32 9.08 24.66
CA ILE A 71 1.11 8.79 24.54
C ILE A 71 1.46 7.46 25.22
N GLU A 72 0.92 7.19 26.42
CA GLU A 72 1.14 5.93 27.12
C GLU A 72 0.72 4.73 26.29
N ILE A 73 -0.49 4.76 25.66
CA ILE A 73 -0.99 3.69 24.81
C ILE A 73 -0.11 3.50 23.58
N VAL A 74 0.19 4.57 22.83
CA VAL A 74 0.88 4.45 21.54
C VAL A 74 2.38 4.17 21.67
N THR A 75 2.99 4.50 22.82
CA THR A 75 4.39 4.19 23.13
C THR A 75 4.57 2.92 23.94
N ALA A 76 3.49 2.22 24.28
CA ALA A 76 3.57 0.93 24.94
C ALA A 76 4.48 -0.03 24.15
N ARG A 77 5.27 -0.82 24.87
CA ARG A 77 6.34 -1.65 24.29
C ARG A 77 5.82 -2.65 23.24
N ASP A 78 4.64 -3.23 23.47
CA ASP A 78 3.96 -4.12 22.54
C ASP A 78 3.52 -3.39 21.27
N VAL A 79 2.96 -2.19 21.41
CA VAL A 79 2.47 -1.34 20.32
C VAL A 79 3.63 -0.89 19.42
N VAL A 80 4.70 -0.36 19.98
CA VAL A 80 5.89 0.05 19.23
C VAL A 80 6.53 -1.15 18.53
N SER A 81 6.56 -2.33 19.17
CA SER A 81 7.01 -3.56 18.52
C SER A 81 6.14 -3.92 17.32
N GLY A 82 4.81 -3.83 17.47
CA GLY A 82 3.86 -4.08 16.39
C GLY A 82 4.07 -3.16 15.18
N TYR A 83 4.26 -1.85 15.40
CA TYR A 83 4.59 -0.92 14.32
C TYR A 83 5.91 -1.26 13.63
N LYS A 84 6.95 -1.58 14.39
CA LYS A 84 8.27 -1.96 13.84
C LYS A 84 8.17 -3.22 12.98
N VAL A 85 7.44 -4.24 13.45
CA VAL A 85 7.25 -5.49 12.68
C VAL A 85 6.45 -5.20 11.41
N SER A 86 5.32 -4.48 11.49
CA SER A 86 4.52 -4.13 10.31
C SER A 86 5.33 -3.37 9.28
N LEU A 87 6.01 -2.30 9.70
CA LEU A 87 6.74 -1.43 8.78
C LEU A 87 7.94 -2.13 8.17
N SER A 88 8.71 -2.89 8.97
CA SER A 88 9.89 -3.61 8.46
C SER A 88 9.52 -4.71 7.49
N CYS A 89 8.50 -5.55 7.80
CA CYS A 89 8.06 -6.61 6.89
C CYS A 89 7.45 -6.03 5.60
N ALA A 90 6.63 -4.98 5.70
CA ALA A 90 6.04 -4.32 4.54
C ALA A 90 7.11 -3.66 3.65
N LEU A 91 8.10 -3.01 4.23
CA LEU A 91 9.21 -2.39 3.50
C LEU A 91 10.04 -3.43 2.75
N ILE A 92 10.43 -4.52 3.42
CA ILE A 92 11.19 -5.60 2.80
C ILE A 92 10.35 -6.23 1.67
N ALA A 93 9.07 -6.50 1.91
CA ALA A 93 8.18 -7.06 0.90
C ALA A 93 8.04 -6.14 -0.32
N ALA A 94 7.86 -4.82 -0.12
CA ALA A 94 7.75 -3.85 -1.20
C ALA A 94 9.05 -3.74 -2.02
N LEU A 95 10.23 -3.79 -1.39
CA LEU A 95 11.52 -3.82 -2.07
C LEU A 95 11.71 -5.08 -2.90
N ILE A 96 11.36 -6.24 -2.36
CA ILE A 96 11.40 -7.51 -3.09
C ILE A 96 10.43 -7.46 -4.27
N ASN A 97 9.22 -6.93 -4.07
CA ASN A 97 8.24 -6.75 -5.13
C ASN A 97 8.72 -5.81 -6.23
N CYS A 98 9.51 -4.78 -5.93
CA CYS A 98 10.12 -3.94 -6.97
C CYS A 98 11.04 -4.76 -7.87
N VAL A 99 11.91 -5.57 -7.29
CA VAL A 99 12.86 -6.38 -8.07
C VAL A 99 12.11 -7.40 -8.93
N PHE A 100 11.29 -8.24 -8.30
CA PHE A 100 10.56 -9.29 -9.03
C PHE A 100 9.47 -8.74 -9.94
N GLY A 101 8.82 -7.65 -9.54
CA GLY A 101 7.79 -6.99 -10.34
C GLY A 101 8.34 -6.38 -11.63
N VAL A 102 9.54 -5.76 -11.59
CA VAL A 102 10.23 -5.29 -12.80
C VAL A 102 10.56 -6.46 -13.72
N ILE A 103 11.11 -7.56 -13.18
CA ILE A 103 11.44 -8.76 -13.97
C ILE A 103 10.16 -9.34 -14.61
N LEU A 104 9.11 -9.52 -13.83
CA LEU A 104 7.85 -10.08 -14.34
C LEU A 104 7.20 -9.17 -15.39
N ALA A 105 7.12 -7.85 -15.13
CA ALA A 105 6.59 -6.91 -16.11
C ALA A 105 7.39 -6.91 -17.40
N TRP A 106 8.73 -6.95 -17.31
CA TRP A 106 9.61 -7.04 -18.45
C TRP A 106 9.36 -8.31 -19.27
N VAL A 107 9.32 -9.48 -18.61
CA VAL A 107 9.05 -10.76 -19.27
C VAL A 107 7.68 -10.78 -19.94
N LEU A 108 6.66 -10.29 -19.24
CA LEU A 108 5.29 -10.25 -19.78
C LEU A 108 5.14 -9.30 -20.98
N VAL A 109 5.92 -8.22 -21.07
CA VAL A 109 5.79 -7.26 -22.18
C VAL A 109 6.70 -7.60 -23.34
N ARG A 110 7.96 -7.98 -23.08
CA ARG A 110 8.98 -8.11 -24.13
C ARG A 110 9.08 -9.50 -24.75
N TYR A 111 8.64 -10.54 -24.04
CA TYR A 111 8.75 -11.92 -24.53
C TYR A 111 7.40 -12.53 -24.87
N GLU A 112 7.40 -13.37 -25.90
CA GLU A 112 6.30 -14.25 -26.27
C GLU A 112 6.70 -15.68 -25.95
N PHE A 113 5.92 -16.36 -25.11
CA PHE A 113 6.18 -17.75 -24.70
C PHE A 113 4.88 -18.49 -24.39
N PHE A 114 4.95 -19.82 -24.44
CA PHE A 114 3.81 -20.65 -24.07
C PHE A 114 3.43 -20.43 -22.60
N GLY A 115 2.15 -20.17 -22.33
CA GLY A 115 1.68 -19.91 -20.94
C GLY A 115 1.78 -18.46 -20.47
N LYS A 116 2.19 -17.50 -21.32
CA LYS A 116 2.24 -16.07 -20.99
C LYS A 116 0.92 -15.57 -20.37
N ARG A 117 -0.23 -15.91 -20.99
CA ARG A 117 -1.56 -15.53 -20.48
C ARG A 117 -1.87 -16.11 -19.11
N ILE A 118 -1.38 -17.33 -18.83
CA ILE A 118 -1.55 -17.96 -17.52
C ILE A 118 -0.72 -17.22 -16.49
N LEU A 119 0.55 -16.93 -16.81
CA LEU A 119 1.43 -16.18 -15.91
C LEU A 119 0.88 -14.77 -15.63
N ASP A 120 0.35 -14.09 -16.63
CA ASP A 120 -0.27 -12.79 -16.49
C ASP A 120 -1.51 -12.84 -15.58
N GLY A 121 -2.36 -13.87 -15.74
CA GLY A 121 -3.49 -14.13 -14.85
C GLY A 121 -3.06 -14.49 -13.42
N LEU A 122 -1.96 -15.24 -13.24
CA LEU A 122 -1.43 -15.58 -11.92
C LEU A 122 -0.95 -14.34 -11.14
N VAL A 123 -0.45 -13.32 -11.83
CA VAL A 123 -0.10 -12.04 -11.19
C VAL A 123 -1.33 -11.36 -10.57
N GLU A 124 -2.53 -11.55 -11.13
CA GLU A 124 -3.78 -10.98 -10.61
C GLU A 124 -4.44 -11.84 -9.52
N LEU A 125 -3.98 -13.07 -9.35
CA LEU A 125 -4.55 -14.00 -8.39
C LEU A 125 -4.72 -13.41 -6.97
N PRO A 126 -3.78 -12.62 -6.43
CA PRO A 126 -3.94 -11.98 -5.12
C PRO A 126 -5.13 -11.00 -5.03
N PHE A 127 -5.59 -10.43 -6.14
CA PHE A 127 -6.78 -9.57 -6.17
C PHE A 127 -8.08 -10.39 -6.20
N ALA A 128 -8.04 -11.57 -6.79
CA ALA A 128 -9.21 -12.44 -6.92
C ALA A 128 -9.47 -13.27 -5.65
N LEU A 129 -8.41 -13.60 -4.89
CA LEU A 129 -8.51 -14.41 -3.69
C LEU A 129 -8.88 -13.57 -2.46
N PRO A 130 -9.82 -14.04 -1.61
CA PRO A 130 -9.97 -13.47 -0.27
C PRO A 130 -8.65 -13.58 0.49
N THR A 131 -8.21 -12.49 1.12
CA THR A 131 -6.90 -12.44 1.78
C THR A 131 -6.72 -13.50 2.86
N ALA A 132 -7.81 -13.86 3.57
CA ALA A 132 -7.82 -14.96 4.53
C ALA A 132 -7.48 -16.31 3.89
N VAL A 133 -8.06 -16.61 2.71
CA VAL A 133 -7.79 -17.86 1.97
C VAL A 133 -6.33 -17.89 1.53
N ALA A 134 -5.80 -16.78 1.02
CA ALA A 134 -4.38 -16.67 0.70
C ALA A 134 -3.49 -16.96 1.92
N GLY A 135 -3.83 -16.41 3.09
CA GLY A 135 -3.11 -16.64 4.34
C GLY A 135 -3.11 -18.10 4.77
N ILE A 136 -4.27 -18.76 4.72
CA ILE A 136 -4.39 -20.19 5.05
C ILE A 136 -3.55 -21.04 4.08
N SER A 137 -3.66 -20.76 2.77
CA SER A 137 -2.91 -21.49 1.74
C SER A 137 -1.41 -21.33 1.90
N LEU A 138 -0.93 -20.09 2.13
CA LEU A 138 0.47 -19.82 2.38
C LEU A 138 0.97 -20.48 3.67
N THR A 139 0.15 -20.46 4.74
CA THR A 139 0.51 -21.13 6.00
C THR A 139 0.62 -22.65 5.80
N SER A 140 -0.32 -23.25 5.09
CA SER A 140 -0.27 -24.68 4.77
C SER A 140 0.97 -25.05 3.95
N LEU A 141 1.32 -24.22 2.96
CA LEU A 141 2.45 -24.44 2.06
C LEU A 141 3.81 -24.29 2.77
N TYR A 142 3.94 -23.26 3.64
CA TYR A 142 5.19 -22.87 4.30
C TYR A 142 5.31 -23.39 5.75
N SER A 143 4.33 -24.13 6.27
CA SER A 143 4.45 -24.79 7.58
C SER A 143 5.54 -25.87 7.56
N ASP A 144 6.06 -26.24 8.72
CA ASP A 144 7.13 -27.24 8.85
C ASP A 144 6.79 -28.60 8.18
N LYS A 145 5.48 -28.91 8.02
CA LYS A 145 4.94 -30.10 7.32
C LYS A 145 4.46 -29.80 5.88
N GLY A 146 4.53 -28.55 5.44
CA GLY A 146 4.10 -28.14 4.09
C GLY A 146 5.13 -28.51 3.02
N TRP A 147 4.73 -28.50 1.75
CA TRP A 147 5.60 -28.87 0.64
C TRP A 147 6.90 -28.05 0.58
N ILE A 148 6.80 -26.75 0.68
CA ILE A 148 7.97 -25.85 0.66
C ILE A 148 8.57 -25.74 2.07
N GLY A 149 7.73 -25.63 3.08
CA GLY A 149 8.17 -25.44 4.47
C GLY A 149 9.05 -26.59 4.97
N SER A 150 8.75 -27.86 4.61
CA SER A 150 9.56 -29.01 5.00
C SER A 150 10.98 -28.96 4.45
N ILE A 151 11.18 -28.44 3.24
CA ILE A 151 12.51 -28.31 2.62
C ILE A 151 13.35 -27.32 3.44
N PHE A 152 12.79 -26.18 3.81
CA PHE A 152 13.47 -25.18 4.61
C PHE A 152 13.64 -25.59 6.08
N ALA A 153 12.65 -26.31 6.63
CA ALA A 153 12.74 -26.86 7.99
C ALA A 153 13.91 -27.84 8.12
N ASN A 154 14.18 -28.68 7.12
CA ASN A 154 15.33 -29.58 7.07
C ASN A 154 16.66 -28.80 7.05
N ALA A 155 16.67 -27.57 6.51
CA ALA A 155 17.81 -26.65 6.57
C ALA A 155 17.85 -25.79 7.85
N GLY A 156 16.97 -26.04 8.82
CA GLY A 156 16.89 -25.30 10.09
C GLY A 156 16.20 -23.95 9.97
N ILE A 157 15.55 -23.62 8.85
CA ILE A 157 14.88 -22.34 8.62
C ILE A 157 13.37 -22.53 8.77
N LYS A 158 12.80 -21.90 9.79
CA LYS A 158 11.36 -21.85 10.01
C LYS A 158 10.77 -20.65 9.31
N ILE A 159 9.77 -20.86 8.45
CA ILE A 159 9.10 -19.80 7.66
C ILE A 159 7.77 -19.41 8.32
N ALA A 160 6.83 -20.35 8.44
CA ALA A 160 5.55 -20.06 9.07
C ALA A 160 5.73 -19.63 10.54
N TYR A 161 4.88 -18.73 11.00
CA TYR A 161 4.89 -18.15 12.34
C TYR A 161 6.14 -17.32 12.66
N THR A 162 6.80 -16.80 11.61
CA THR A 162 7.96 -15.91 11.72
C THR A 162 7.77 -14.64 10.89
N LYS A 163 8.68 -13.67 11.05
CA LYS A 163 8.70 -12.47 10.20
C LYS A 163 8.88 -12.80 8.71
N ILE A 164 9.56 -13.91 8.40
CA ILE A 164 9.73 -14.37 7.01
C ILE A 164 8.37 -14.72 6.41
N GLY A 165 7.55 -15.47 7.12
CA GLY A 165 6.20 -15.82 6.67
C GLY A 165 5.32 -14.59 6.47
N ILE A 166 5.37 -13.60 7.39
CA ILE A 166 4.68 -12.31 7.26
C ILE A 166 5.12 -11.61 5.97
N THR A 167 6.43 -11.54 5.74
CA THR A 167 7.00 -10.88 4.55
C THR A 167 6.56 -11.59 3.27
N ILE A 168 6.54 -12.93 3.24
CA ILE A 168 6.05 -13.70 2.08
C ILE A 168 4.58 -13.42 1.78
N ALA A 169 3.73 -13.35 2.82
CA ALA A 169 2.32 -13.00 2.63
C ALA A 169 2.17 -11.58 2.06
N MET A 170 2.96 -10.63 2.54
CA MET A 170 2.96 -9.26 2.03
C MET A 170 3.54 -9.15 0.60
N ILE A 171 4.55 -9.97 0.24
CA ILE A 171 5.06 -10.08 -1.13
C ILE A 171 3.94 -10.56 -2.05
N PHE A 172 3.27 -11.66 -1.70
CA PHE A 172 2.20 -12.24 -2.50
C PHE A 172 1.12 -11.21 -2.82
N ILE A 173 0.64 -10.46 -1.82
CA ILE A 173 -0.41 -9.44 -2.01
C ILE A 173 0.11 -8.20 -2.72
N GLY A 174 1.39 -7.85 -2.54
CA GLY A 174 1.99 -6.63 -3.07
C GLY A 174 2.44 -6.71 -4.53
N ILE A 175 2.76 -7.92 -5.05
CA ILE A 175 3.35 -8.09 -6.38
C ILE A 175 2.53 -7.50 -7.53
N PRO A 176 1.18 -7.66 -7.58
CA PRO A 176 0.39 -7.12 -8.67
C PRO A 176 0.45 -5.59 -8.76
N PHE A 177 0.59 -4.89 -7.63
CA PHE A 177 0.67 -3.42 -7.64
C PHE A 177 1.91 -2.93 -8.40
N VAL A 178 3.05 -3.59 -8.23
CA VAL A 178 4.28 -3.22 -8.93
C VAL A 178 4.22 -3.62 -10.40
N VAL A 179 3.79 -4.85 -10.70
CA VAL A 179 3.71 -5.33 -12.09
C VAL A 179 2.75 -4.46 -12.91
N ARG A 180 1.53 -4.21 -12.40
CA ARG A 180 0.50 -3.45 -13.13
C ARG A 180 0.77 -1.96 -13.26
N THR A 181 1.66 -1.39 -12.45
CA THR A 181 2.12 -0.01 -12.67
C THR A 181 3.22 0.09 -13.73
N ILE A 182 4.09 -0.91 -13.82
CA ILE A 182 5.22 -0.91 -14.75
C ILE A 182 4.81 -1.37 -16.15
N GLN A 183 3.97 -2.39 -16.26
CA GLN A 183 3.57 -3.04 -17.51
C GLN A 183 3.07 -2.03 -18.56
N PRO A 184 2.13 -1.10 -18.28
CA PRO A 184 1.64 -0.14 -19.27
C PRO A 184 2.71 0.86 -19.75
N VAL A 185 3.71 1.14 -18.92
CA VAL A 185 4.83 2.02 -19.31
C VAL A 185 5.76 1.28 -20.28
N LEU A 186 6.07 0.02 -19.98
CA LEU A 186 6.86 -0.82 -20.89
C LEU A 186 6.16 -1.09 -22.23
N GLU A 187 4.83 -1.24 -22.22
CA GLU A 187 4.04 -1.43 -23.45
C GLU A 187 4.07 -0.18 -24.37
N LYS A 188 4.10 1.00 -23.76
CA LYS A 188 4.18 2.27 -24.49
C LYS A 188 5.59 2.63 -24.93
N LEU A 189 6.60 2.06 -24.30
CA LEU A 189 8.00 2.30 -24.65
C LEU A 189 8.32 1.61 -25.98
N ASP A 190 8.60 2.42 -27.02
CA ASP A 190 8.89 1.92 -28.35
C ASP A 190 10.19 1.10 -28.33
N LYS A 191 10.16 -0.10 -28.93
CA LYS A 191 11.32 -0.98 -29.08
C LYS A 191 12.47 -0.34 -29.88
N GLN A 192 12.16 0.65 -30.70
CA GLN A 192 13.16 1.40 -31.48
C GLN A 192 14.26 2.04 -30.62
N TYR A 193 13.94 2.44 -29.38
CA TYR A 193 14.94 2.98 -28.45
C TYR A 193 15.94 1.90 -28.02
N GLU A 194 15.47 0.68 -27.78
CA GLU A 194 16.34 -0.45 -27.45
C GLU A 194 17.17 -0.87 -28.66
N GLU A 195 16.57 -0.94 -29.84
CA GLU A 195 17.22 -1.28 -31.10
C GLU A 195 18.32 -0.24 -31.47
N ALA A 196 18.02 1.06 -31.36
CA ALA A 196 19.00 2.11 -31.56
C ALA A 196 20.18 2.01 -30.60
N SER A 197 19.93 1.67 -29.33
CA SER A 197 20.98 1.43 -28.35
C SER A 197 21.87 0.26 -28.73
N TYR A 198 21.29 -0.85 -29.23
CA TYR A 198 22.05 -1.99 -29.73
C TYR A 198 22.89 -1.65 -30.97
N MET A 199 22.33 -0.87 -31.89
CA MET A 199 23.08 -0.38 -33.07
C MET A 199 24.29 0.48 -32.72
N LEU A 200 24.24 1.20 -31.57
CA LEU A 200 25.36 1.95 -31.01
C LEU A 200 26.36 1.07 -30.21
N GLY A 201 26.18 -0.26 -30.22
CA GLY A 201 27.09 -1.22 -29.57
C GLY A 201 26.84 -1.38 -28.06
N ALA A 202 25.70 -0.93 -27.52
CA ALA A 202 25.38 -1.17 -26.12
C ALA A 202 25.02 -2.63 -25.88
N SER A 203 25.47 -3.19 -24.74
CA SER A 203 25.03 -4.52 -24.27
C SER A 203 23.59 -4.45 -23.72
N GLY A 204 22.88 -5.58 -23.68
CA GLY A 204 21.52 -5.66 -23.15
C GLY A 204 21.38 -5.08 -21.75
N THR A 205 22.30 -5.37 -20.84
CA THR A 205 22.32 -4.79 -19.49
C THR A 205 22.48 -3.27 -19.53
N ARG A 206 23.33 -2.75 -20.42
CA ARG A 206 23.54 -1.32 -20.57
C ARG A 206 22.32 -0.61 -21.16
N THR A 207 21.68 -1.23 -22.14
CA THR A 207 20.40 -0.77 -22.71
C THR A 207 19.31 -0.73 -21.64
N PHE A 208 19.17 -1.82 -20.87
CA PHE A 208 18.19 -1.84 -19.78
C PHE A 208 18.44 -0.73 -18.76
N LEU A 209 19.65 -0.61 -18.22
CA LEU A 209 19.96 0.35 -17.14
C LEU A 209 19.95 1.82 -17.60
N LYS A 210 20.28 2.11 -18.87
CA LYS A 210 20.41 3.48 -19.35
C LYS A 210 19.23 3.98 -20.19
N VAL A 211 18.49 3.08 -20.80
CA VAL A 211 17.34 3.42 -21.67
C VAL A 211 16.03 3.07 -21.00
N VAL A 212 15.84 1.81 -20.61
CA VAL A 212 14.56 1.32 -20.13
C VAL A 212 14.30 1.67 -18.66
N PHE A 213 15.28 1.43 -17.79
CA PHE A 213 15.10 1.61 -16.34
C PHE A 213 14.74 3.04 -15.94
N PRO A 214 15.35 4.11 -16.51
CA PRO A 214 14.93 5.46 -16.19
C PRO A 214 13.46 5.75 -16.53
N GLU A 215 12.95 5.19 -17.63
CA GLU A 215 11.57 5.38 -18.08
C GLU A 215 10.57 4.66 -17.16
N ILE A 216 10.91 3.47 -16.66
CA ILE A 216 10.03 2.71 -15.76
C ILE A 216 10.16 3.12 -14.29
N LEU A 217 11.20 3.86 -13.92
CA LEU A 217 11.49 4.22 -12.54
C LEU A 217 10.33 4.96 -11.84
N PRO A 218 9.68 5.96 -12.46
CA PRO A 218 8.51 6.61 -11.85
C PRO A 218 7.34 5.64 -11.60
N ALA A 219 7.08 4.73 -12.54
CA ALA A 219 6.05 3.70 -12.39
C ALA A 219 6.40 2.69 -11.29
N MET A 220 7.67 2.29 -11.21
CA MET A 220 8.17 1.41 -10.16
C MET A 220 8.02 2.05 -8.77
N LEU A 221 8.33 3.34 -8.62
CA LEU A 221 8.11 4.08 -7.36
C LEU A 221 6.63 4.15 -6.99
N THR A 222 5.75 4.31 -7.99
CA THR A 222 4.30 4.25 -7.77
C THR A 222 3.89 2.88 -7.24
N GLY A 223 4.30 1.81 -7.90
CA GLY A 223 4.04 0.44 -7.48
C GLY A 223 4.60 0.11 -6.11
N PHE A 224 5.82 0.57 -5.81
CA PHE A 224 6.44 0.47 -4.50
C PHE A 224 5.57 1.10 -3.41
N GLY A 225 5.15 2.35 -3.59
CA GLY A 225 4.31 3.05 -2.62
C GLY A 225 2.98 2.37 -2.37
N LEU A 226 2.33 1.89 -3.44
CA LEU A 226 1.08 1.14 -3.34
C LEU A 226 1.26 -0.21 -2.62
N ALA A 227 2.30 -0.98 -2.97
CA ALA A 227 2.60 -2.25 -2.32
C ALA A 227 2.96 -2.06 -0.85
N LEU A 228 3.74 -1.02 -0.51
CA LEU A 228 4.11 -0.69 0.87
C LEU A 228 2.89 -0.29 1.69
N ALA A 229 2.06 0.63 1.19
CA ALA A 229 0.85 1.06 1.90
C ALA A 229 -0.13 -0.09 2.11
N ARG A 230 -0.29 -0.96 1.09
CA ARG A 230 -1.11 -2.16 1.18
C ARG A 230 -0.57 -3.13 2.21
N GLY A 231 0.76 -3.34 2.26
CA GLY A 231 1.42 -4.22 3.22
C GLY A 231 1.29 -3.74 4.67
N ILE A 232 1.42 -2.43 4.94
CA ILE A 232 1.29 -1.87 6.30
C ILE A 232 -0.10 -2.15 6.89
N GLY A 233 -1.16 -2.07 6.08
CA GLY A 233 -2.54 -2.33 6.50
C GLY A 233 -2.99 -3.78 6.36
N GLU A 234 -2.10 -4.72 6.00
CA GLU A 234 -2.51 -6.11 5.78
C GLU A 234 -2.81 -6.83 7.08
N TYR A 235 -4.00 -7.41 7.14
CA TYR A 235 -4.47 -8.23 8.26
C TYR A 235 -4.80 -9.66 7.83
N GLY A 236 -5.62 -9.80 6.78
CA GLY A 236 -6.30 -11.04 6.46
C GLY A 236 -5.37 -12.21 6.14
N SER A 237 -4.32 -11.99 5.34
CA SER A 237 -3.35 -13.06 5.03
C SER A 237 -2.36 -13.28 6.18
N VAL A 238 -2.02 -12.22 6.89
CA VAL A 238 -0.99 -12.28 7.94
C VAL A 238 -1.52 -12.96 9.20
N VAL A 239 -2.81 -12.83 9.54
CA VAL A 239 -3.39 -13.42 10.76
C VAL A 239 -3.13 -14.91 10.88
N PHE A 240 -3.11 -15.65 9.78
CA PHE A 240 -2.88 -17.09 9.77
C PHE A 240 -1.39 -17.46 9.80
N ILE A 241 -0.55 -16.72 9.10
CA ILE A 241 0.87 -17.08 8.93
C ILE A 241 1.79 -16.46 10.00
N ALA A 242 1.34 -15.39 10.69
CA ALA A 242 2.16 -14.69 11.68
C ALA A 242 2.29 -15.42 13.02
N GLY A 243 1.28 -16.20 13.42
CA GLY A 243 1.22 -16.83 14.74
C GLY A 243 1.01 -15.86 15.90
N ASN A 244 0.84 -14.56 15.64
CA ASN A 244 0.48 -13.50 16.59
C ASN A 244 1.30 -13.50 17.90
N ILE A 245 2.61 -13.78 17.83
CA ILE A 245 3.48 -13.84 19.01
C ILE A 245 3.85 -12.42 19.43
N PRO A 246 3.51 -11.98 20.67
CA PRO A 246 3.85 -10.65 21.16
C PRO A 246 5.35 -10.34 21.03
N TYR A 247 5.67 -9.11 20.68
CA TYR A 247 7.03 -8.58 20.47
C TYR A 247 7.84 -9.22 19.33
N LYS A 248 7.37 -10.31 18.70
CA LYS A 248 8.12 -11.05 17.67
C LYS A 248 7.44 -10.97 16.30
N THR A 249 6.19 -11.42 16.20
CA THR A 249 5.47 -11.55 14.94
C THR A 249 4.10 -10.86 14.95
N GLN A 250 3.72 -10.23 16.05
CA GLN A 250 2.51 -9.46 16.14
C GLN A 250 2.66 -8.15 15.34
N ILE A 251 1.87 -8.00 14.29
CA ILE A 251 1.79 -6.75 13.51
C ILE A 251 0.75 -5.80 14.10
N ALA A 252 0.84 -4.50 13.75
CA ALA A 252 -0.08 -3.50 14.27
C ALA A 252 -1.57 -3.78 14.00
N PRO A 253 -2.01 -4.23 12.80
CA PRO A 253 -3.40 -4.63 12.58
C PRO A 253 -3.87 -5.79 13.46
N LEU A 254 -3.01 -6.77 13.74
CA LEU A 254 -3.33 -7.87 14.67
C LEU A 254 -3.47 -7.36 16.11
N LEU A 255 -2.63 -6.41 16.52
CA LEU A 255 -2.72 -5.81 17.84
C LEU A 255 -4.01 -4.99 18.00
N ILE A 256 -4.40 -4.22 16.98
CA ILE A 256 -5.67 -3.48 16.96
C ILE A 256 -6.83 -4.45 17.16
N MET A 257 -6.84 -5.56 16.41
CA MET A 257 -7.89 -6.57 16.56
C MET A 257 -7.91 -7.20 17.96
N SER A 258 -6.76 -7.54 18.50
CA SER A 258 -6.64 -8.06 19.88
C SER A 258 -7.18 -7.08 20.93
N LYS A 259 -6.97 -5.76 20.76
CA LYS A 259 -7.54 -4.74 21.65
C LYS A 259 -9.06 -4.64 21.49
N LEU A 260 -9.60 -4.77 20.28
CA LEU A 260 -11.05 -4.82 20.02
C LEU A 260 -11.70 -6.03 20.68
N GLU A 261 -11.09 -7.21 20.58
CA GLU A 261 -11.57 -8.45 21.22
C GLU A 261 -11.58 -8.35 22.77
N GLN A 262 -10.69 -7.52 23.33
CA GLN A 262 -10.65 -7.20 24.76
C GLN A 262 -11.62 -6.07 25.16
N PHE A 263 -12.45 -5.57 24.25
CA PHE A 263 -13.34 -4.43 24.44
C PHE A 263 -12.63 -3.11 24.79
N LYS A 264 -11.31 -3.01 24.50
CA LYS A 264 -10.51 -1.79 24.70
C LYS A 264 -10.57 -0.92 23.44
N TYR A 265 -11.75 -0.41 23.14
CA TYR A 265 -11.98 0.36 21.90
C TYR A 265 -11.11 1.62 21.80
N THR A 266 -10.87 2.28 22.91
CA THR A 266 -10.07 3.52 22.97
C THR A 266 -8.61 3.24 22.63
N ASP A 267 -8.03 2.15 23.18
CA ASP A 267 -6.67 1.72 22.85
C ASP A 267 -6.57 1.36 21.36
N ALA A 268 -7.54 0.58 20.87
CA ALA A 268 -7.57 0.17 19.47
C ALA A 268 -7.63 1.36 18.51
N THR A 269 -8.47 2.37 18.81
CA THR A 269 -8.58 3.58 17.97
C THR A 269 -7.33 4.45 18.04
N ALA A 270 -6.68 4.58 19.20
CA ALA A 270 -5.41 5.30 19.34
C ALA A 270 -4.30 4.66 18.49
N ILE A 271 -4.17 3.32 18.56
CA ILE A 271 -3.19 2.55 17.77
C ILE A 271 -3.51 2.68 16.27
N ALA A 272 -4.79 2.58 15.89
CA ALA A 272 -5.23 2.71 14.50
C ALA A 272 -4.95 4.11 13.94
N LEU A 273 -5.15 5.17 14.74
CA LEU A 273 -4.86 6.54 14.33
C LEU A 273 -3.38 6.73 14.00
N VAL A 274 -2.48 6.23 14.86
CA VAL A 274 -1.04 6.30 14.59
C VAL A 274 -0.65 5.50 13.36
N LEU A 275 -1.20 4.28 13.18
CA LEU A 275 -0.94 3.47 11.98
C LEU A 275 -1.41 4.20 10.71
N LEU A 276 -2.56 4.86 10.75
CA LEU A 276 -3.09 5.67 9.66
C LEU A 276 -2.17 6.86 9.33
N LEU A 277 -1.69 7.56 10.36
CA LEU A 277 -0.74 8.67 10.18
C LEU A 277 0.59 8.20 9.58
N ILE A 278 1.10 7.05 10.02
CA ILE A 278 2.31 6.43 9.45
C ILE A 278 2.08 6.10 7.98
N SER A 279 0.98 5.41 7.65
CA SER A 279 0.65 5.03 6.26
C SER A 279 0.48 6.24 5.37
N PHE A 280 -0.21 7.28 5.85
CA PHE A 280 -0.37 8.53 5.12
C PHE A 280 0.95 9.25 4.89
N SER A 281 1.82 9.30 5.90
CA SER A 281 3.16 9.92 5.80
C SER A 281 4.03 9.19 4.79
N VAL A 282 3.99 7.85 4.76
CA VAL A 282 4.71 7.03 3.79
C VAL A 282 4.21 7.30 2.35
N LEU A 283 2.89 7.34 2.15
CA LEU A 283 2.31 7.65 0.84
C LEU A 283 2.63 9.08 0.39
N LEU A 284 2.58 10.04 1.30
CA LEU A 284 2.92 11.44 1.01
C LEU A 284 4.39 11.57 0.61
N LEU A 285 5.29 10.92 1.35
CA LEU A 285 6.72 10.89 1.02
C LEU A 285 6.95 10.27 -0.37
N ASN A 286 6.31 9.13 -0.65
CA ASN A 286 6.40 8.49 -1.95
C ASN A 286 5.90 9.40 -3.08
N ASN A 287 4.77 10.10 -2.91
CA ASN A 287 4.25 11.06 -3.88
C ASN A 287 5.20 12.25 -4.10
N VAL A 288 5.82 12.78 -3.04
CA VAL A 288 6.80 13.87 -3.17
C VAL A 288 8.02 13.41 -3.98
N VAL A 289 8.53 12.21 -3.70
CA VAL A 289 9.64 11.62 -4.46
C VAL A 289 9.26 11.45 -5.94
N GLN A 290 8.07 10.95 -6.24
CA GLN A 290 7.58 10.83 -7.62
C GLN A 290 7.48 12.17 -8.34
N LEU A 291 6.91 13.19 -7.69
CA LEU A 291 6.82 14.54 -8.29
C LEU A 291 8.19 15.11 -8.60
N TYR A 292 9.17 14.89 -7.71
CA TYR A 292 10.54 15.32 -7.92
C TYR A 292 11.19 14.59 -9.11
N MET A 293 11.04 13.27 -9.18
CA MET A 293 11.56 12.45 -10.29
C MET A 293 10.94 12.83 -11.63
N ASN A 294 9.62 12.99 -11.71
CA ASN A 294 8.94 13.41 -12.93
C ASN A 294 9.42 14.80 -13.42
N LYS A 295 9.77 15.71 -12.50
CA LYS A 295 10.30 17.01 -12.86
C LYS A 295 11.70 16.92 -13.47
N ILE A 296 12.53 16.00 -13.00
CA ILE A 296 13.86 15.74 -13.55
C ILE A 296 13.75 15.12 -14.94
N THR A 297 12.90 14.10 -15.11
CA THR A 297 12.72 13.39 -16.38
C THR A 297 12.13 14.29 -17.47
N ASN A 298 11.24 15.22 -17.13
CA ASN A 298 10.65 16.14 -18.11
C ASN A 298 11.57 17.34 -18.47
N ASN A 299 12.64 17.56 -17.74
CA ASN A 299 13.60 18.66 -18.00
C ASN A 299 14.85 18.20 -18.78
N ASN A 300 14.99 16.91 -19.05
CA ASN A 300 16.02 16.29 -19.90
C ASN A 300 15.43 15.84 -21.24
#